data_d97ade501b2efdbfef3da350d304d3b1
#
_entry.id   d97ade501b2efdbfef3da350d304d3b1
#
_cell.length_a   1.000
_cell.length_b   1.000
_cell.length_c   1.000
_cell.angle_alpha   90.00
_cell.angle_beta   90.00
_cell.angle_gamma   90.00
#
_symmetry.space_group_name_H-M   'P 1'
#
loop_
_entity.id
_entity.type
_entity.pdbx_description
1 polymer ?
#
loop_
_entity_poly.entity_id
_entity_poly.type
_entity_poly.pdbx_seq_one_letter_code
_entity_poly.pdbx_strand_id
1 'polypeptide(L)'
;KYHFCGTHFFNPARYLRLLEIIPTADTHPDVTNFFMEFGKVTLGKQTVFCKDTPAFIGNRIGVMSGTEITLLTQKYQFKIEEVDALTGSLIGRPNTASFRLQDLVGLDTGDNVSRFVMENVKGDSYIDNLKEKPEPKFMRFLLENKFLGNKTGKGFYEKTKEKDVNGNTIINALNLETLEYEPAIRPKTQLVKSAKGMGLMDKRMQFLVDGDS
;
A
#
# COMPACT_ATOMS: atom_id res chain seq x y z
N LYS A 1 14.29 -4.91 30.73
CA LYS A 1 14.22 -5.45 29.35
C LYS A 1 13.59 -6.84 29.29
N TYR A 2 13.79 -7.68 30.35
CA TYR A 2 13.29 -9.05 30.40
C TYR A 2 11.76 -9.18 30.22
N HIS A 3 10.97 -8.22 30.72
CA HIS A 3 9.51 -8.15 30.58
C HIS A 3 9.06 -7.12 29.52
N PHE A 4 9.87 -6.84 28.53
CA PHE A 4 9.58 -5.92 27.45
C PHE A 4 9.41 -6.66 26.12
N CYS A 5 8.39 -6.27 25.34
CA CYS A 5 8.19 -6.73 23.96
C CYS A 5 7.64 -5.57 23.13
N GLY A 6 8.16 -5.40 21.94
CA GLY A 6 7.62 -4.45 20.96
C GLY A 6 6.30 -4.96 20.37
N THR A 7 5.36 -4.05 20.13
CA THR A 7 4.11 -4.35 19.41
C THR A 7 3.89 -3.29 18.34
N HIS A 8 3.57 -3.72 17.12
CA HIS A 8 3.36 -2.80 16.00
C HIS A 8 1.98 -3.02 15.40
N PHE A 9 1.13 -2.00 15.53
CA PHE A 9 -0.21 -1.93 14.96
C PHE A 9 -0.19 -1.22 13.60
N PHE A 10 -1.13 -1.57 12.74
CA PHE A 10 -1.36 -0.88 11.48
C PHE A 10 -2.57 0.04 11.59
N ASN A 11 -2.45 1.27 11.11
CA ASN A 11 -3.52 2.26 11.17
C ASN A 11 -4.56 2.05 10.05
N PRO A 12 -5.86 2.16 10.35
CA PRO A 12 -6.46 2.39 11.67
C PRO A 12 -6.44 1.12 12.54
N ALA A 13 -5.77 1.19 13.70
CA ALA A 13 -5.56 0.03 14.57
C ALA A 13 -6.85 -0.67 15.02
N ARG A 14 -7.97 0.05 15.09
CA ARG A 14 -9.29 -0.51 15.42
C ARG A 14 -9.77 -1.52 14.38
N TYR A 15 -9.48 -1.30 13.10
CA TYR A 15 -10.04 -2.08 11.99
C TYR A 15 -9.04 -3.06 11.39
N LEU A 16 -7.76 -2.70 11.31
CA LEU A 16 -6.74 -3.57 10.75
C LEU A 16 -6.39 -4.67 11.75
N ARG A 17 -6.40 -5.91 11.27
CA ARG A 17 -6.28 -7.11 12.11
C ARG A 17 -4.83 -7.48 12.42
N LEU A 18 -3.88 -7.10 11.58
CA LEU A 18 -2.47 -7.45 11.76
C LEU A 18 -1.90 -6.76 13.00
N LEU A 19 -1.21 -7.54 13.83
CA LEU A 19 -0.43 -7.09 14.97
C LEU A 19 0.90 -7.83 14.97
N GLU A 20 1.98 -7.12 14.74
CA GLU A 20 3.34 -7.65 14.82
C GLU A 20 3.81 -7.65 16.29
N ILE A 21 4.35 -8.77 16.74
CA ILE A 21 4.94 -8.95 18.07
C ILE A 21 6.44 -9.10 17.89
N ILE A 22 7.20 -8.17 18.47
CA ILE A 22 8.62 -7.98 18.19
C ILE A 22 9.39 -8.13 19.52
N PRO A 23 9.78 -9.35 19.94
CA PRO A 23 10.66 -9.53 21.08
C PRO A 23 12.08 -9.05 20.76
N THR A 24 12.75 -8.53 21.76
CA THR A 24 14.19 -8.28 21.73
C THR A 24 14.97 -9.53 22.17
N ALA A 25 16.29 -9.50 22.05
CA ALA A 25 17.15 -10.59 22.54
C ALA A 25 17.00 -10.86 24.05
N ASP A 26 16.59 -9.84 24.82
CA ASP A 26 16.42 -9.94 26.28
C ASP A 26 14.97 -10.32 26.69
N THR A 27 14.04 -10.41 25.76
CA THR A 27 12.61 -10.67 26.05
C THR A 27 12.42 -12.12 26.50
N HIS A 28 11.80 -12.31 27.67
CA HIS A 28 11.45 -13.67 28.12
C HIS A 28 10.40 -14.30 27.20
N PRO A 29 10.52 -15.60 26.86
CA PRO A 29 9.57 -16.30 25.99
C PRO A 29 8.10 -16.18 26.44
N ASP A 30 7.83 -16.22 27.77
CA ASP A 30 6.47 -16.10 28.29
C ASP A 30 5.84 -14.74 27.99
N VAL A 31 6.64 -13.67 27.94
CA VAL A 31 6.16 -12.33 27.56
C VAL A 31 5.75 -12.30 26.09
N THR A 32 6.53 -12.94 25.24
CA THR A 32 6.19 -13.08 23.82
C THR A 32 4.91 -13.88 23.64
N ASN A 33 4.82 -15.04 24.28
CA ASN A 33 3.63 -15.91 24.25
C ASN A 33 2.39 -15.18 24.78
N PHE A 34 2.55 -14.43 25.88
CA PHE A 34 1.47 -13.60 26.42
C PHE A 34 0.95 -12.60 25.38
N PHE A 35 1.82 -11.82 24.73
CA PHE A 35 1.38 -10.84 23.75
C PHE A 35 0.80 -11.47 22.49
N MET A 36 1.32 -12.62 22.05
CA MET A 36 0.75 -13.39 20.95
C MET A 36 -0.70 -13.80 21.26
N GLU A 37 -0.95 -14.33 22.46
CA GLU A 37 -2.28 -14.79 22.86
C GLU A 37 -3.21 -13.62 23.21
N PHE A 38 -2.73 -12.63 23.95
CA PHE A 38 -3.50 -11.42 24.29
C PHE A 38 -3.96 -10.68 23.04
N GLY A 39 -3.08 -10.50 22.06
CA GLY A 39 -3.43 -9.89 20.78
C GLY A 39 -4.53 -10.65 20.06
N LYS A 40 -4.44 -11.97 20.06
CA LYS A 40 -5.38 -12.85 19.37
C LYS A 40 -6.74 -12.93 20.07
N VAL A 41 -6.73 -13.25 21.37
CA VAL A 41 -7.96 -13.55 22.14
C VAL A 41 -8.64 -12.28 22.64
N THR A 42 -7.86 -11.34 23.19
CA THR A 42 -8.44 -10.14 23.83
C THR A 42 -8.66 -9.01 22.82
N LEU A 43 -7.70 -8.80 21.92
CA LEU A 43 -7.79 -7.70 20.95
C LEU A 43 -8.40 -8.10 19.59
N GLY A 44 -8.68 -9.39 19.36
CA GLY A 44 -9.23 -9.90 18.11
C GLY A 44 -8.30 -9.69 16.91
N LYS A 45 -6.98 -9.62 17.15
CA LYS A 45 -5.96 -9.43 16.11
C LYS A 45 -5.46 -10.76 15.55
N GLN A 46 -4.81 -10.66 14.40
CA GLN A 46 -3.95 -11.72 13.87
C GLN A 46 -2.52 -11.37 14.23
N THR A 47 -1.99 -12.05 15.22
CA THR A 47 -0.65 -11.81 15.74
C THR A 47 0.39 -12.54 14.89
N VAL A 48 1.49 -11.86 14.60
CA VAL A 48 2.63 -12.42 13.86
C VAL A 48 3.90 -12.16 14.66
N PHE A 49 4.68 -13.21 14.87
CA PHE A 49 6.01 -13.09 15.47
C PHE A 49 6.97 -12.46 14.46
N CYS A 50 7.64 -11.38 14.85
CA CYS A 50 8.61 -10.67 14.04
C CYS A 50 9.98 -10.62 14.70
N LYS A 51 11.03 -10.66 13.91
CA LYS A 51 12.37 -10.31 14.37
C LYS A 51 12.46 -8.80 14.58
N ASP A 52 13.29 -8.37 15.53
CA ASP A 52 13.65 -6.95 15.71
C ASP A 52 14.62 -6.53 14.60
N THR A 53 14.07 -6.29 13.42
CA THR A 53 14.79 -5.89 12.21
C THR A 53 14.12 -4.65 11.59
N PRO A 54 14.85 -3.84 10.81
CA PRO A 54 14.30 -2.61 10.21
C PRO A 54 12.97 -2.83 9.49
N ALA A 55 11.96 -2.05 9.87
CA ALA A 55 10.59 -2.05 9.33
C ALA A 55 9.81 -3.37 9.49
N PHE A 56 10.33 -4.32 10.27
CA PHE A 56 9.72 -5.62 10.58
C PHE A 56 9.29 -6.41 9.33
N ILE A 57 8.05 -6.92 9.28
CA ILE A 57 7.54 -7.69 8.12
C ILE A 57 6.63 -6.80 7.26
N GLY A 58 5.59 -6.22 7.85
CA GLY A 58 4.51 -5.59 7.11
C GLY A 58 4.96 -4.35 6.34
N ASN A 59 5.76 -3.48 6.95
CA ASN A 59 6.27 -2.30 6.26
C ASN A 59 7.27 -2.66 5.16
N ARG A 60 8.11 -3.69 5.35
CA ARG A 60 9.02 -4.17 4.28
C ARG A 60 8.27 -4.68 3.06
N ILE A 61 7.25 -5.53 3.28
CA ILE A 61 6.38 -6.02 2.20
C ILE A 61 5.62 -4.85 1.55
N GLY A 62 5.15 -3.89 2.38
CA GLY A 62 4.44 -2.70 1.89
C GLY A 62 5.30 -1.82 0.99
N VAL A 63 6.55 -1.55 1.38
CA VAL A 63 7.50 -0.78 0.58
C VAL A 63 7.81 -1.52 -0.72
N MET A 64 8.14 -2.81 -0.66
CA MET A 64 8.40 -3.61 -1.84
C MET A 64 7.21 -3.59 -2.81
N SER A 65 6.03 -3.91 -2.33
CA SER A 65 4.81 -3.98 -3.15
C SER A 65 4.43 -2.62 -3.73
N GLY A 66 4.50 -1.55 -2.92
CA GLY A 66 4.19 -0.19 -3.37
C GLY A 66 5.16 0.31 -4.44
N THR A 67 6.46 0.05 -4.25
CA THR A 67 7.49 0.43 -5.21
C THR A 67 7.36 -0.33 -6.52
N GLU A 68 7.16 -1.67 -6.48
CA GLU A 68 6.96 -2.46 -7.71
C GLU A 68 5.73 -2.01 -8.51
N ILE A 69 4.60 -1.81 -7.85
CA ILE A 69 3.39 -1.32 -8.52
C ILE A 69 3.66 0.03 -9.19
N THR A 70 4.36 0.92 -8.51
CA THR A 70 4.72 2.24 -9.01
C THR A 70 5.63 2.14 -10.26
N LEU A 71 6.66 1.32 -10.19
CA LEU A 71 7.59 1.10 -11.30
C LEU A 71 6.92 0.42 -12.50
N LEU A 72 6.08 -0.57 -12.26
CA LEU A 72 5.33 -1.25 -13.32
C LEU A 72 4.30 -0.32 -13.97
N THR A 73 3.63 0.54 -13.19
CA THR A 73 2.71 1.54 -13.69
C THR A 73 3.42 2.47 -14.67
N GLN A 74 4.59 2.97 -14.31
CA GLN A 74 5.40 3.82 -15.17
C GLN A 74 5.92 3.06 -16.40
N LYS A 75 6.46 1.86 -16.21
CA LYS A 75 7.02 1.04 -17.30
C LYS A 75 6.00 0.74 -18.39
N TYR A 76 4.77 0.42 -17.99
CA TYR A 76 3.69 0.06 -18.92
C TYR A 76 2.74 1.22 -19.24
N GLN A 77 3.03 2.43 -18.76
CA GLN A 77 2.24 3.65 -19.00
C GLN A 77 0.76 3.51 -18.63
N PHE A 78 0.46 2.74 -17.57
CA PHE A 78 -0.89 2.63 -17.07
C PHE A 78 -1.33 3.92 -16.38
N LYS A 79 -2.62 4.25 -16.50
CA LYS A 79 -3.25 5.26 -15.65
C LYS A 79 -3.41 4.71 -14.22
N ILE A 80 -3.27 5.58 -13.24
CA ILE A 80 -3.36 5.18 -11.81
C ILE A 80 -4.72 4.56 -11.48
N GLU A 81 -5.79 4.99 -12.14
CA GLU A 81 -7.14 4.44 -11.97
C GLU A 81 -7.27 3.01 -12.51
N GLU A 82 -6.53 2.67 -13.56
CA GLU A 82 -6.48 1.32 -14.11
C GLU A 82 -5.79 0.38 -13.13
N VAL A 83 -4.68 0.82 -12.58
CA VAL A 83 -3.95 0.06 -11.56
C VAL A 83 -4.79 -0.11 -10.29
N ASP A 84 -5.45 0.92 -9.82
CA ASP A 84 -6.33 0.82 -8.65
C ASP A 84 -7.54 -0.10 -8.93
N ALA A 85 -8.06 -0.13 -10.14
CA ALA A 85 -9.13 -1.06 -10.52
C ALA A 85 -8.67 -2.53 -10.49
N LEU A 86 -7.40 -2.79 -10.85
CA LEU A 86 -6.80 -4.14 -10.85
C LEU A 86 -6.33 -4.57 -9.45
N THR A 87 -5.75 -3.66 -8.67
CA THR A 87 -5.06 -3.99 -7.42
C THR A 87 -5.90 -3.82 -6.15
N GLY A 88 -7.21 -3.57 -6.30
CA GLY A 88 -8.15 -3.40 -5.20
C GLY A 88 -8.96 -4.68 -4.91
N SER A 89 -10.27 -4.50 -4.78
CA SER A 89 -11.22 -5.59 -4.46
C SER A 89 -11.25 -6.72 -5.49
N LEU A 90 -10.76 -6.47 -6.69
CA LEU A 90 -10.64 -7.50 -7.72
C LEU A 90 -9.76 -8.67 -7.27
N ILE A 91 -8.68 -8.39 -6.56
CA ILE A 91 -7.73 -9.36 -6.01
C ILE A 91 -7.86 -9.54 -4.49
N GLY A 92 -9.02 -9.22 -3.92
CA GLY A 92 -9.30 -9.39 -2.49
C GLY A 92 -8.67 -8.34 -1.56
N ARG A 93 -8.09 -7.26 -2.10
CA ARG A 93 -7.58 -6.13 -1.31
C ARG A 93 -8.69 -5.11 -1.03
N PRO A 94 -8.51 -4.21 -0.05
CA PRO A 94 -9.43 -3.10 0.19
C PRO A 94 -9.64 -2.23 -1.06
N ASN A 95 -10.77 -1.54 -1.12
CA ASN A 95 -11.10 -0.63 -2.23
C ASN A 95 -10.14 0.57 -2.38
N THR A 96 -9.30 0.82 -1.38
CA THR A 96 -8.22 1.81 -1.47
C THR A 96 -7.15 1.40 -2.48
N ALA A 97 -7.10 0.11 -2.84
CA ALA A 97 -6.17 -0.43 -3.84
C ALA A 97 -4.71 -0.03 -3.58
N SER A 98 -4.04 0.63 -4.54
CA SER A 98 -2.62 0.97 -4.45
C SER A 98 -2.36 2.46 -4.34
N PHE A 99 -2.78 3.26 -5.29
CA PHE A 99 -2.54 4.72 -5.30
C PHE A 99 -3.43 5.47 -4.30
N ARG A 100 -4.70 5.08 -4.19
CA ARG A 100 -5.58 5.63 -3.14
C ARG A 100 -5.11 5.26 -1.73
N LEU A 101 -4.47 4.09 -1.56
CA LEU A 101 -3.87 3.71 -0.28
C LEU A 101 -2.68 4.62 0.06
N GLN A 102 -1.83 4.93 -0.91
CA GLN A 102 -0.71 5.86 -0.71
C GLN A 102 -1.22 7.26 -0.32
N ASP A 103 -2.26 7.77 -0.98
CA ASP A 103 -2.91 9.04 -0.61
C ASP A 103 -3.54 9.00 0.80
N LEU A 104 -4.06 7.85 1.22
CA LEU A 104 -4.63 7.67 2.56
C LEU A 104 -3.55 7.64 3.65
N VAL A 105 -2.45 6.95 3.42
CA VAL A 105 -1.30 6.88 4.33
C VAL A 105 -0.60 8.24 4.44
N GLY A 106 -0.53 8.94 3.34
CA GLY A 106 0.23 10.18 3.15
C GLY A 106 1.59 9.91 2.52
N LEU A 107 1.86 10.59 1.42
CA LEU A 107 3.04 10.35 0.59
C LEU A 107 4.35 10.62 1.30
N ASP A 108 4.40 11.64 2.17
CA ASP A 108 5.55 11.90 3.05
C ASP A 108 5.80 10.80 4.07
N THR A 109 4.73 10.23 4.62
CA THR A 109 4.83 9.07 5.54
C THR A 109 5.36 7.85 4.80
N GLY A 110 4.81 7.56 3.62
CA GLY A 110 5.27 6.47 2.75
C GLY A 110 6.73 6.64 2.33
N ASP A 111 7.13 7.85 1.93
CA ASP A 111 8.51 8.19 1.55
C ASP A 111 9.48 8.00 2.72
N ASN A 112 9.14 8.49 3.91
CA ASN A 112 9.97 8.30 5.11
C ASN A 112 10.17 6.82 5.45
N VAL A 113 9.12 5.99 5.38
CA VAL A 113 9.22 4.55 5.62
C VAL A 113 10.08 3.89 4.54
N SER A 114 9.89 4.27 3.28
CA SER A 114 10.68 3.75 2.15
C SER A 114 12.16 4.08 2.29
N ARG A 115 12.50 5.33 2.59
CA ARG A 115 13.90 5.76 2.85
C ARG A 115 14.50 5.00 4.03
N PHE A 116 13.76 4.88 5.14
CA PHE A 116 14.22 4.12 6.30
C PHE A 116 14.53 2.65 5.94
N VAL A 117 13.67 1.99 5.15
CA VAL A 117 13.92 0.62 4.67
C VAL A 117 15.17 0.57 3.80
N MET A 118 15.30 1.47 2.83
CA MET A 118 16.46 1.50 1.93
C MET A 118 17.77 1.75 2.66
N GLU A 119 17.78 2.60 3.66
CA GLU A 119 19.00 2.94 4.42
C GLU A 119 19.43 1.83 5.40
N ASN A 120 18.48 1.15 6.03
CA ASN A 120 18.74 0.29 7.16
C ASN A 120 18.68 -1.21 6.85
N VAL A 121 17.96 -1.64 5.80
CA VAL A 121 17.92 -3.05 5.38
C VAL A 121 19.18 -3.37 4.59
N LYS A 122 19.88 -4.43 4.97
CA LYS A 122 21.10 -4.90 4.33
C LYS A 122 20.99 -6.39 3.99
N GLY A 123 21.64 -6.79 2.90
CA GLY A 123 21.66 -8.18 2.46
C GLY A 123 20.31 -8.69 1.91
N ASP A 124 19.44 -7.78 1.49
CA ASP A 124 18.21 -8.04 0.77
C ASP A 124 18.41 -7.59 -0.67
N SER A 125 18.60 -8.55 -1.58
CA SER A 125 18.92 -8.28 -2.98
C SER A 125 17.89 -7.41 -3.69
N TYR A 126 16.60 -7.52 -3.30
CA TYR A 126 15.56 -6.70 -3.86
C TYR A 126 15.70 -5.23 -3.43
N ILE A 127 15.88 -4.99 -2.13
CA ILE A 127 16.09 -3.65 -1.59
C ILE A 127 17.39 -3.02 -2.14
N ASP A 128 18.45 -3.82 -2.26
CA ASP A 128 19.73 -3.33 -2.83
C ASP A 128 19.55 -2.92 -4.29
N ASN A 129 18.80 -3.67 -5.09
CA ASN A 129 18.46 -3.29 -6.47
C ASN A 129 17.59 -2.02 -6.54
N LEU A 130 16.72 -1.79 -5.56
CA LEU A 130 15.90 -0.57 -5.54
C LEU A 130 16.70 0.68 -5.31
N LYS A 131 17.79 0.61 -4.52
CA LYS A 131 18.68 1.75 -4.25
C LYS A 131 19.36 2.29 -5.51
N GLU A 132 19.53 1.45 -6.52
CA GLU A 132 20.14 1.81 -7.79
C GLU A 132 19.15 2.47 -8.78
N LYS A 133 17.85 2.37 -8.51
CA LYS A 133 16.82 2.94 -9.38
C LYS A 133 16.62 4.43 -9.08
N PRO A 134 16.50 5.29 -10.11
CA PRO A 134 16.19 6.69 -9.90
C PRO A 134 14.79 6.87 -9.31
N GLU A 135 14.65 7.87 -8.46
CA GLU A 135 13.35 8.27 -7.93
C GLU A 135 12.43 8.70 -9.09
N PRO A 136 11.18 8.19 -9.13
CA PRO A 136 10.22 8.58 -10.16
C PRO A 136 9.93 10.09 -10.13
N LYS A 137 9.94 10.76 -11.30
CA LYS A 137 9.72 12.21 -11.41
C LYS A 137 8.44 12.67 -10.74
N PHE A 138 7.36 11.90 -10.86
CA PHE A 138 6.06 12.24 -10.26
C PHE A 138 6.09 12.17 -8.72
N MET A 139 6.88 11.28 -8.11
CA MET A 139 7.04 11.26 -6.65
C MET A 139 7.71 12.53 -6.16
N ARG A 140 8.79 12.93 -6.81
CA ARG A 140 9.46 14.20 -6.51
C ARG A 140 8.53 15.38 -6.67
N PHE A 141 7.79 15.44 -7.80
CA PHE A 141 6.80 16.47 -8.06
C PHE A 141 5.75 16.56 -6.94
N LEU A 142 5.20 15.43 -6.50
CA LEU A 142 4.19 15.39 -5.45
C LEU A 142 4.73 15.90 -4.10
N LEU A 143 5.93 15.44 -3.71
CA LEU A 143 6.56 15.81 -2.45
C LEU A 143 6.98 17.30 -2.43
N GLU A 144 7.63 17.81 -3.47
CA GLU A 144 8.07 19.20 -3.58
C GLU A 144 6.89 20.19 -3.55
N ASN A 145 5.76 19.83 -4.19
CA ASN A 145 4.55 20.64 -4.19
C ASN A 145 3.67 20.42 -2.95
N LYS A 146 4.10 19.57 -2.00
CA LYS A 146 3.34 19.20 -0.80
C LYS A 146 1.95 18.62 -1.11
N PHE A 147 1.82 17.92 -2.22
CA PHE A 147 0.63 17.15 -2.58
C PHE A 147 0.71 15.78 -1.89
N LEU A 148 0.38 15.75 -0.59
CA LEU A 148 0.68 14.64 0.31
C LEU A 148 -0.49 13.66 0.47
N GLY A 149 -1.45 13.68 -0.43
CA GLY A 149 -2.61 12.81 -0.42
C GLY A 149 -3.80 13.41 0.32
N ASN A 150 -4.62 12.57 0.93
CA ASN A 150 -5.90 12.96 1.54
C ASN A 150 -5.77 14.08 2.59
N LYS A 151 -4.69 14.13 3.35
CA LYS A 151 -4.46 15.13 4.39
C LYS A 151 -4.27 16.56 3.85
N THR A 152 -3.84 16.68 2.60
CA THR A 152 -3.70 17.95 1.90
C THR A 152 -4.79 18.17 0.85
N GLY A 153 -5.69 17.20 0.67
CA GLY A 153 -6.74 17.21 -0.36
C GLY A 153 -6.24 16.89 -1.77
N LYS A 154 -4.95 16.71 -1.94
CA LYS A 154 -4.28 16.48 -3.22
C LYS A 154 -3.09 15.54 -3.05
N GLY A 155 -2.96 14.57 -3.93
CA GLY A 155 -1.90 13.59 -4.02
C GLY A 155 -1.92 12.94 -5.39
N PHE A 156 -1.94 11.63 -5.48
CA PHE A 156 -2.24 10.94 -6.75
C PHE A 156 -3.63 11.29 -7.27
N TYR A 157 -4.56 11.51 -6.35
CA TYR A 157 -5.90 12.01 -6.65
C TYR A 157 -6.13 13.37 -6.01
N GLU A 158 -6.97 14.17 -6.67
CA GLU A 158 -7.42 15.48 -6.18
C GLU A 158 -8.95 15.50 -6.12
N LYS A 159 -9.51 15.84 -4.97
CA LYS A 159 -10.93 16.12 -4.83
C LYS A 159 -11.17 17.57 -5.19
N THR A 160 -11.85 17.80 -6.30
CA THR A 160 -12.20 19.17 -6.71
C THR A 160 -13.37 19.70 -5.88
N LYS A 161 -13.64 21.02 -5.97
CA LYS A 161 -14.86 21.63 -5.43
C LYS A 161 -16.04 21.49 -6.36
N GLU A 162 -15.79 21.06 -7.59
CA GLU A 162 -16.80 20.93 -8.64
C GLU A 162 -17.64 19.66 -8.45
N LYS A 163 -18.85 19.70 -8.98
CA LYS A 163 -19.80 18.60 -8.97
C LYS A 163 -20.13 18.19 -10.39
N ASP A 164 -20.32 16.88 -10.60
CA ASP A 164 -20.88 16.37 -11.84
C ASP A 164 -22.40 16.65 -11.93
N VAL A 165 -22.99 16.30 -13.07
CA VAL A 165 -24.45 16.46 -13.32
C VAL A 165 -25.33 15.71 -12.33
N ASN A 166 -24.80 14.73 -11.60
CA ASN A 166 -25.48 13.95 -10.57
C ASN A 166 -25.19 14.47 -9.15
N GLY A 167 -24.45 15.56 -9.00
CA GLY A 167 -24.10 16.14 -7.70
C GLY A 167 -22.89 15.47 -7.01
N ASN A 168 -22.21 14.53 -7.64
CA ASN A 168 -21.00 13.90 -7.08
C ASN A 168 -19.78 14.80 -7.25
N THR A 169 -18.90 14.79 -6.28
CA THR A 169 -17.61 15.51 -6.39
C THR A 169 -16.78 14.95 -7.53
N ILE A 170 -16.31 15.84 -8.40
CA ILE A 170 -15.37 15.47 -9.45
C ILE A 170 -14.02 15.17 -8.81
N ILE A 171 -13.44 14.06 -9.19
CA ILE A 171 -12.12 13.63 -8.74
C ILE A 171 -11.20 13.66 -9.96
N ASN A 172 -10.06 14.31 -9.81
CA ASN A 172 -8.99 14.26 -10.79
C ASN A 172 -7.96 13.21 -10.40
N ALA A 173 -7.27 12.66 -11.38
CA ALA A 173 -6.15 11.75 -11.24
C ALA A 173 -4.90 12.35 -11.85
N LEU A 174 -3.75 12.15 -11.23
CA LEU A 174 -2.47 12.60 -11.75
C LEU A 174 -2.05 11.74 -12.94
N ASN A 175 -1.78 12.38 -14.05
CA ASN A 175 -1.06 11.76 -15.16
C ASN A 175 0.43 11.69 -14.81
N LEU A 176 0.98 10.47 -14.68
CA LEU A 176 2.35 10.26 -14.20
C LEU A 176 3.42 10.72 -15.19
N GLU A 177 3.06 10.94 -16.46
CA GLU A 177 3.97 11.39 -17.52
C GLU A 177 3.99 12.91 -17.65
N THR A 178 2.80 13.52 -17.77
CA THR A 178 2.67 14.97 -17.97
C THR A 178 2.71 15.75 -16.67
N LEU A 179 2.48 15.11 -15.53
CA LEU A 179 2.32 15.69 -14.20
C LEU A 179 1.12 16.64 -14.08
N GLU A 180 0.15 16.49 -14.97
CA GLU A 180 -1.10 17.25 -14.97
C GLU A 180 -2.23 16.43 -14.36
N TYR A 181 -3.23 17.11 -13.80
CA TYR A 181 -4.42 16.47 -13.24
C TYR A 181 -5.55 16.46 -14.29
N GLU A 182 -6.05 15.27 -14.56
CA GLU A 182 -7.14 15.02 -15.49
C GLU A 182 -8.36 14.44 -14.76
N PRO A 183 -9.61 14.63 -15.26
CA PRO A 183 -10.77 13.97 -14.66
C PRO A 183 -10.57 12.46 -14.59
N ALA A 184 -10.68 11.90 -13.38
CA ALA A 184 -10.47 10.48 -13.16
C ALA A 184 -11.53 9.65 -13.87
N ILE A 185 -11.10 8.65 -14.61
CA ILE A 185 -11.99 7.72 -15.31
C ILE A 185 -12.24 6.48 -14.45
N ARG A 186 -13.36 5.79 -14.68
CA ARG A 186 -13.58 4.43 -14.16
C ARG A 186 -13.25 3.44 -15.28
N PRO A 187 -12.16 2.71 -15.17
CA PRO A 187 -11.80 1.74 -16.20
C PRO A 187 -12.88 0.68 -16.34
N LYS A 188 -13.36 0.48 -17.57
CA LYS A 188 -14.39 -0.52 -17.91
C LYS A 188 -13.81 -1.54 -18.89
N THR A 189 -12.61 -2.06 -18.57
CA THR A 189 -12.00 -3.10 -19.40
C THR A 189 -12.80 -4.39 -19.34
N GLN A 190 -12.83 -5.14 -20.44
CA GLN A 190 -13.50 -6.44 -20.49
C GLN A 190 -12.91 -7.40 -19.46
N LEU A 191 -11.59 -7.39 -19.29
CA LEU A 191 -10.87 -8.16 -18.25
C LEU A 191 -11.44 -7.92 -16.85
N VAL A 192 -11.57 -6.64 -16.44
CA VAL A 192 -12.11 -6.29 -15.10
C VAL A 192 -13.57 -6.74 -14.95
N LYS A 193 -14.39 -6.62 -16.03
CA LYS A 193 -15.78 -7.07 -15.98
C LYS A 193 -15.87 -8.58 -15.85
N SER A 194 -15.12 -9.33 -16.67
CA SER A 194 -15.10 -10.79 -16.65
C SER A 194 -14.61 -11.32 -15.31
N ALA A 195 -13.51 -10.77 -14.79
CA ALA A 195 -12.97 -11.15 -13.49
C ALA A 195 -13.95 -10.86 -12.33
N LYS A 196 -14.65 -9.73 -12.34
CA LYS A 196 -15.68 -9.41 -11.33
C LYS A 196 -16.86 -10.37 -11.36
N GLY A 197 -17.21 -10.92 -12.51
CA GLY A 197 -18.25 -11.94 -12.66
C GLY A 197 -17.92 -13.29 -12.03
N MET A 198 -16.63 -13.55 -11.77
CA MET A 198 -16.17 -14.79 -11.14
C MET A 198 -16.33 -14.71 -9.62
N GLY A 199 -17.24 -15.55 -9.07
CA GLY A 199 -17.55 -15.53 -7.65
C GLY A 199 -16.42 -16.01 -6.74
N LEU A 200 -15.63 -16.99 -7.19
CA LEU A 200 -14.55 -17.61 -6.42
C LEU A 200 -13.22 -16.86 -6.66
N MET A 201 -12.51 -16.55 -5.59
CA MET A 201 -11.26 -15.78 -5.64
C MET A 201 -10.15 -16.53 -6.39
N ASP A 202 -10.01 -17.84 -6.16
CA ASP A 202 -9.03 -18.70 -6.82
C ASP A 202 -9.21 -18.69 -8.35
N LYS A 203 -10.44 -18.88 -8.82
CA LYS A 203 -10.77 -18.81 -10.26
C LYS A 203 -10.49 -17.43 -10.85
N ARG A 204 -10.82 -16.38 -10.10
CA ARG A 204 -10.56 -15.00 -10.51
C ARG A 204 -9.06 -14.73 -10.63
N MET A 205 -8.27 -15.16 -9.65
CA MET A 205 -6.82 -15.00 -9.68
C MET A 205 -6.21 -15.78 -10.83
N GLN A 206 -6.64 -17.04 -11.07
CA GLN A 206 -6.21 -17.83 -12.20
C GLN A 206 -6.48 -17.13 -13.53
N PHE A 207 -7.72 -16.63 -13.72
CA PHE A 207 -8.10 -15.88 -14.92
C PHE A 207 -7.24 -14.62 -15.14
N LEU A 208 -6.92 -13.89 -14.06
CA LEU A 208 -6.10 -12.67 -14.14
C LEU A 208 -4.64 -12.97 -14.46
N VAL A 209 -4.12 -14.13 -14.02
CA VAL A 209 -2.73 -14.55 -14.26
C VAL A 209 -2.57 -15.17 -15.65
N ASP A 210 -3.48 -16.03 -16.06
CA ASP A 210 -3.41 -16.69 -17.36
C ASP A 210 -3.65 -15.73 -18.52
N GLY A 211 -4.28 -14.61 -18.24
CA GLY A 211 -4.65 -13.63 -19.24
C GLY A 211 -5.75 -14.13 -20.18
N ASP A 212 -6.13 -13.29 -21.11
CA ASP A 212 -6.93 -13.67 -22.27
C ASP A 212 -5.97 -14.27 -23.30
N SER A 213 -5.67 -15.55 -23.16
CA SER A 213 -4.88 -16.31 -24.16
C SER A 213 -5.73 -16.67 -25.37
#